data_766a2801533b724d768d90a037f46993
#
_entry.id   766a2801533b724d768d90a037f46993
#
_cell.length_a   1.000
_cell.length_b   1.000
_cell.length_c   1.000
_cell.angle_alpha   90.00
_cell.angle_beta   90.00
_cell.angle_gamma   90.00
#
_symmetry.space_group_name_H-M   'P 1'
#
loop_
_entity.id
_entity.type
_entity.pdbx_description
1 polymer ?
#
loop_
_entity_poly.entity_id
_entity_poly.type
_entity_poly.pdbx_seq_one_letter_code
_entity_poly.pdbx_strand_id
1 'polypeptide(L)'
;MVVALFATLVVAGLSSYCFKMDFKWYVALAKPSFVLSQAYFSSFVVVTYLSSILSITRLVEHKHIFPSMVFFAFLGTFAILFVFAFFALKNLLLALVFMVVVLAFAYVLFIRFLTKDVTLALIFSPTLLFDIYAFVCTIAIVMAN
;
A
#
# COMPACT_ATOMS: atom_id res chain seq x y z
N MET A 1 3.41 8.73 -17.88
CA MET A 1 4.60 8.56 -17.03
C MET A 1 4.73 9.65 -15.96
N VAL A 2 4.79 10.95 -16.32
CA VAL A 2 4.98 12.05 -15.35
C VAL A 2 3.90 12.09 -14.25
N VAL A 3 2.61 11.96 -14.61
CA VAL A 3 1.49 11.95 -13.66
C VAL A 3 1.57 10.77 -12.69
N ALA A 4 1.93 9.58 -13.19
CA ALA A 4 2.09 8.39 -12.35
C ALA A 4 3.23 8.54 -11.35
N LEU A 5 4.37 9.07 -11.80
CA LEU A 5 5.50 9.39 -10.96
C LEU A 5 5.13 10.41 -9.87
N PHE A 6 4.47 11.51 -10.26
CA PHE A 6 4.07 12.56 -9.32
C PHE A 6 3.09 12.02 -8.26
N ALA A 7 2.04 11.30 -8.68
CA ALA A 7 1.07 10.70 -7.75
C ALA A 7 1.74 9.73 -6.76
N THR A 8 2.62 8.86 -7.26
CA THR A 8 3.33 7.91 -6.40
C THR A 8 4.30 8.60 -5.44
N LEU A 9 5.01 9.64 -5.89
CA LEU A 9 5.91 10.44 -5.03
C LEU A 9 5.14 11.18 -3.93
N VAL A 10 3.94 11.70 -4.23
CA VAL A 10 3.07 12.33 -3.21
C VAL A 10 2.65 11.30 -2.16
N VAL A 11 2.18 10.11 -2.56
CA VAL A 11 1.81 9.04 -1.63
C VAL A 11 3.02 8.61 -0.81
N ALA A 12 4.18 8.40 -1.43
CA ALA A 12 5.41 8.00 -0.75
C ALA A 12 5.90 9.07 0.23
N GLY A 13 5.86 10.34 -0.17
CA GLY A 13 6.26 11.47 0.67
C GLY A 13 5.39 11.64 1.91
N LEU A 14 4.07 11.60 1.73
CA LEU A 14 3.11 11.69 2.84
C LEU A 14 3.23 10.49 3.79
N SER A 15 3.34 9.29 3.25
CA SER A 15 3.52 8.08 4.06
C SER A 15 4.82 8.11 4.85
N SER A 16 5.92 8.55 4.22
CA SER A 16 7.23 8.68 4.89
C SER A 16 7.22 9.75 5.98
N TYR A 17 6.50 10.86 5.75
CA TYR A 17 6.32 11.90 6.75
C TYR A 17 5.57 11.39 7.98
N CYS A 18 4.42 10.73 7.78
CA CYS A 18 3.65 10.13 8.87
C CYS A 18 4.46 9.08 9.64
N PHE A 19 5.25 8.25 8.95
CA PHE A 19 6.11 7.25 9.58
C PHE A 19 7.16 7.87 10.51
N LYS A 20 7.71 9.04 10.17
CA LYS A 20 8.70 9.75 10.99
C LYS A 20 8.10 10.42 12.22
N MET A 21 6.78 10.67 12.25
CA MET A 21 6.14 11.45 13.32
C MET A 21 6.29 10.80 14.70
N ASP A 22 6.20 9.46 14.81
CA ASP A 22 6.40 8.81 16.11
C ASP A 22 6.96 7.38 15.98
N PHE A 23 8.18 7.27 15.49
CA PHE A 23 8.87 5.99 15.35
C PHE A 23 9.11 5.30 16.71
N LYS A 24 9.31 6.09 17.79
CA LYS A 24 9.52 5.56 19.13
C LYS A 24 8.31 4.76 19.62
N TRP A 25 7.11 5.25 19.36
CA TRP A 25 5.89 4.54 19.69
C TRP A 25 5.78 3.21 18.94
N TYR A 26 6.09 3.21 17.62
CA TYR A 26 6.10 1.97 16.85
C TYR A 26 7.10 0.94 17.36
N VAL A 27 8.28 1.38 17.83
CA VAL A 27 9.28 0.47 18.41
C VAL A 27 8.79 -0.14 19.72
N ALA A 28 8.01 0.59 20.50
CA ALA A 28 7.47 0.14 21.78
C ALA A 28 6.30 -0.86 21.66
N LEU A 29 5.67 -0.97 20.48
CA LEU A 29 4.57 -1.94 20.26
C LEU A 29 5.06 -3.38 20.38
N ALA A 30 4.23 -4.24 20.99
CA ALA A 30 4.42 -5.68 20.91
C ALA A 30 4.26 -6.14 19.45
N LYS A 31 5.31 -6.78 18.92
CA LYS A 31 5.35 -7.24 17.51
C LYS A 31 5.65 -8.72 17.45
N PRO A 32 4.89 -9.48 16.63
CA PRO A 32 5.23 -10.86 16.36
C PRO A 32 6.62 -11.01 15.70
N SER A 33 7.24 -12.16 15.88
CA SER A 33 8.58 -12.44 15.34
C SER A 33 8.69 -12.43 13.82
N PHE A 34 7.55 -12.58 13.12
CA PHE A 34 7.52 -12.55 11.64
C PHE A 34 7.44 -11.14 11.05
N VAL A 35 7.28 -10.10 11.87
CA VAL A 35 7.32 -8.70 11.40
C VAL A 35 8.75 -8.37 10.99
N LEU A 36 8.91 -8.04 9.72
CA LEU A 36 10.22 -7.75 9.12
C LEU A 36 10.91 -6.57 9.82
N SER A 37 12.23 -6.63 9.86
CA SER A 37 13.02 -5.48 10.30
C SER A 37 12.76 -4.28 9.39
N GLN A 38 13.01 -3.06 9.91
CA GLN A 38 12.79 -1.81 9.19
C GLN A 38 13.46 -1.78 7.81
N ALA A 39 14.68 -2.34 7.69
CA ALA A 39 15.42 -2.35 6.43
C ALA A 39 14.70 -3.18 5.36
N TYR A 40 14.26 -4.38 5.70
CA TYR A 40 13.51 -5.24 4.76
C TYR A 40 12.14 -4.65 4.43
N PHE A 41 11.43 -4.11 5.42
CA PHE A 41 10.17 -3.43 5.19
C PHE A 41 10.31 -2.26 4.21
N SER A 42 11.32 -1.40 4.38
CA SER A 42 11.58 -0.28 3.48
C SER A 42 11.89 -0.74 2.05
N SER A 43 12.63 -1.85 1.89
CA SER A 43 12.93 -2.40 0.56
C SER A 43 11.65 -2.89 -0.14
N PHE A 44 10.75 -3.56 0.58
CA PHE A 44 9.45 -3.97 0.03
C PHE A 44 8.57 -2.79 -0.36
N VAL A 45 8.56 -1.72 0.45
CA VAL A 45 7.84 -0.48 0.12
C VAL A 45 8.36 0.13 -1.19
N VAL A 46 9.66 0.17 -1.41
CA VAL A 46 10.24 0.65 -2.68
C VAL A 46 9.79 -0.22 -3.86
N VAL A 47 9.82 -1.55 -3.73
CA VAL A 47 9.34 -2.47 -4.77
C VAL A 47 7.86 -2.23 -5.07
N THR A 48 7.02 -2.00 -4.05
CA THR A 48 5.59 -1.70 -4.21
C THR A 48 5.38 -0.39 -4.99
N TYR A 49 6.14 0.66 -4.70
CA TYR A 49 6.05 1.92 -5.43
C TYR A 49 6.49 1.77 -6.89
N LEU A 50 7.59 1.06 -7.16
CA LEU A 50 8.03 0.78 -8.53
C LEU A 50 6.99 -0.03 -9.30
N SER A 51 6.43 -1.07 -8.70
CA SER A 51 5.35 -1.87 -9.25
C SER A 51 4.13 -1.01 -9.59
N SER A 52 3.73 -0.10 -8.70
CA SER A 52 2.60 0.81 -8.92
C SER A 52 2.86 1.79 -10.05
N ILE A 53 4.06 2.39 -10.13
CA ILE A 53 4.46 3.29 -11.23
C ILE A 53 4.39 2.56 -12.58
N LEU A 54 4.96 1.37 -12.66
CA LEU A 54 4.96 0.56 -13.88
C LEU A 54 3.53 0.18 -14.29
N SER A 55 2.70 -0.20 -13.33
CA SER A 55 1.29 -0.55 -13.56
C SER A 55 0.49 0.63 -14.10
N ILE A 56 0.64 1.83 -13.50
CA ILE A 56 -0.04 3.04 -13.95
C ILE A 56 0.47 3.46 -15.33
N THR A 57 1.78 3.37 -15.58
CA THR A 57 2.37 3.72 -16.89
C THR A 57 1.79 2.83 -17.98
N ARG A 58 1.74 1.52 -17.75
CA ARG A 58 1.18 0.56 -18.71
C ARG A 58 -0.33 0.74 -18.89
N LEU A 59 -1.05 1.09 -17.84
CA LEU A 59 -2.47 1.42 -17.89
C LEU A 59 -2.75 2.62 -18.82
N VAL A 60 -1.88 3.63 -18.81
CA VAL A 60 -2.01 4.82 -19.66
C VAL A 60 -1.86 4.48 -21.15
N GLU A 61 -1.18 3.39 -21.48
CA GLU A 61 -1.05 2.90 -22.86
C GLU A 61 -2.32 2.19 -23.38
N HIS A 62 -3.21 1.74 -22.48
CA HIS A 62 -4.45 1.04 -22.84
C HIS A 62 -5.69 1.96 -22.82
N LYS A 63 -6.55 1.86 -23.83
CA LYS A 63 -7.74 2.74 -24.04
C LYS A 63 -8.83 2.68 -22.94
N HIS A 64 -8.78 1.72 -22.01
CA HIS A 64 -9.80 1.53 -20.95
C HIS A 64 -9.31 1.95 -19.56
N ILE A 65 -8.71 3.14 -19.49
CA ILE A 65 -7.92 3.63 -18.34
C ILE A 65 -8.77 4.06 -17.15
N PHE A 66 -9.86 4.79 -17.42
CA PHE A 66 -10.52 5.61 -16.39
C PHE A 66 -10.96 4.82 -15.14
N PRO A 67 -11.70 3.69 -15.23
CA PRO A 67 -12.13 2.99 -14.03
C PRO A 67 -10.98 2.46 -13.18
N SER A 68 -9.91 1.95 -13.80
CA SER A 68 -8.75 1.42 -13.08
C SER A 68 -7.94 2.52 -12.41
N MET A 69 -7.85 3.70 -13.01
CA MET A 69 -7.20 4.88 -12.41
C MET A 69 -7.96 5.37 -11.17
N VAL A 70 -9.30 5.34 -11.20
CA VAL A 70 -10.11 5.69 -10.02
C VAL A 70 -9.82 4.71 -8.87
N PHE A 71 -9.76 3.40 -9.15
CA PHE A 71 -9.39 2.41 -8.13
C PHE A 71 -7.97 2.61 -7.59
N PHE A 72 -7.01 2.99 -8.44
CA PHE A 72 -5.66 3.35 -7.99
C PHE A 72 -5.65 4.59 -7.10
N ALA A 73 -6.44 5.60 -7.43
CA ALA A 73 -6.56 6.80 -6.60
C ALA A 73 -7.13 6.47 -5.21
N PHE A 74 -8.17 5.63 -5.15
CA PHE A 74 -8.70 5.14 -3.87
C PHE A 74 -7.68 4.31 -3.11
N LEU A 75 -6.98 3.38 -3.77
CA LEU A 75 -5.93 2.57 -3.15
C LEU A 75 -4.87 3.47 -2.50
N GLY A 76 -4.34 4.46 -3.23
CA GLY A 76 -3.35 5.39 -2.71
C GLY A 76 -3.88 6.25 -1.55
N THR A 77 -5.12 6.75 -1.66
CA THR A 77 -5.76 7.55 -0.61
C THR A 77 -5.92 6.75 0.68
N PHE A 78 -6.46 5.53 0.60
CA PHE A 78 -6.64 4.69 1.78
C PHE A 78 -5.32 4.18 2.36
N ALA A 79 -4.28 3.97 1.53
CA ALA A 79 -2.94 3.66 2.01
C ALA A 79 -2.36 4.81 2.85
N ILE A 80 -2.55 6.08 2.44
CA ILE A 80 -2.15 7.25 3.24
C ILE A 80 -2.95 7.31 4.55
N LEU A 81 -4.28 7.11 4.48
CA LEU A 81 -5.14 7.11 5.66
C LEU A 81 -4.77 6.01 6.64
N PHE A 82 -4.39 4.82 6.15
CA PHE A 82 -3.84 3.74 6.97
C PHE A 82 -2.59 4.19 7.74
N VAL A 83 -1.59 4.73 7.03
CA VAL A 83 -0.34 5.19 7.64
C VAL A 83 -0.60 6.32 8.65
N PHE A 84 -1.50 7.24 8.31
CA PHE A 84 -1.90 8.33 9.21
C PHE A 84 -2.60 7.80 10.48
N ALA A 85 -3.57 6.90 10.34
CA ALA A 85 -4.27 6.30 11.48
C ALA A 85 -3.32 5.51 12.38
N PHE A 86 -2.36 4.78 11.77
CA PHE A 86 -1.42 3.95 12.48
C PHE A 86 -0.37 4.79 13.25
N PHE A 87 0.30 5.73 12.59
CA PHE A 87 1.44 6.45 13.17
C PHE A 87 1.07 7.80 13.81
N ALA A 88 0.14 8.56 13.21
CA ALA A 88 -0.22 9.87 13.72
C ALA A 88 -1.32 9.78 14.79
N LEU A 89 -2.40 9.04 14.53
CA LEU A 89 -3.49 8.87 15.49
C LEU A 89 -3.24 7.76 16.51
N LYS A 90 -2.28 6.87 16.25
CA LYS A 90 -1.99 5.69 17.10
C LYS A 90 -3.21 4.81 17.36
N ASN A 91 -4.14 4.81 16.42
CA ASN A 91 -5.39 4.07 16.48
C ASN A 91 -5.30 2.81 15.63
N LEU A 92 -4.91 1.71 16.27
CA LEU A 92 -4.69 0.42 15.62
C LEU A 92 -5.96 -0.15 14.98
N LEU A 93 -7.14 0.03 15.61
CA LEU A 93 -8.40 -0.45 15.06
C LEU A 93 -8.79 0.32 13.81
N LEU A 94 -8.67 1.64 13.81
CA LEU A 94 -8.92 2.48 12.65
C LEU A 94 -7.95 2.16 11.51
N ALA A 95 -6.69 1.95 11.83
CA ALA A 95 -5.69 1.52 10.86
C ALA A 95 -6.05 0.17 10.24
N LEU A 96 -6.52 -0.80 11.04
CA LEU A 96 -6.98 -2.09 10.53
C LEU A 96 -8.15 -1.94 9.56
N VAL A 97 -9.13 -1.08 9.87
CA VAL A 97 -10.26 -0.80 8.97
C VAL A 97 -9.76 -0.26 7.62
N PHE A 98 -8.86 0.74 7.64
CA PHE A 98 -8.30 1.26 6.39
C PHE A 98 -7.49 0.21 5.63
N MET A 99 -6.76 -0.66 6.32
CA MET A 99 -5.99 -1.72 5.68
C MET A 99 -6.89 -2.78 4.99
N VAL A 100 -8.05 -3.10 5.57
CA VAL A 100 -9.07 -3.95 4.92
C VAL A 100 -9.52 -3.32 3.60
N VAL A 101 -9.78 -2.01 3.61
CA VAL A 101 -10.20 -1.28 2.40
C VAL A 101 -9.10 -1.26 1.35
N VAL A 102 -7.84 -1.00 1.75
CA VAL A 102 -6.66 -1.06 0.86
C VAL A 102 -6.58 -2.43 0.19
N LEU A 103 -6.65 -3.50 0.98
CA LEU A 103 -6.57 -4.87 0.46
C LEU A 103 -7.73 -5.19 -0.51
N ALA A 104 -8.95 -4.73 -0.21
CA ALA A 104 -10.09 -4.92 -1.09
C ALA A 104 -9.90 -4.23 -2.45
N PHE A 105 -9.42 -2.98 -2.47
CA PHE A 105 -9.12 -2.27 -3.72
C PHE A 105 -7.95 -2.90 -4.49
N ALA A 106 -6.89 -3.33 -3.81
CA ALA A 106 -5.76 -4.02 -4.43
C ALA A 106 -6.21 -5.33 -5.09
N TYR A 107 -7.05 -6.12 -4.40
CA TYR A 107 -7.60 -7.35 -4.94
C TYR A 107 -8.49 -7.12 -6.17
N VAL A 108 -9.40 -6.14 -6.11
CA VAL A 108 -10.26 -5.78 -7.24
C VAL A 108 -9.43 -5.34 -8.44
N LEU A 109 -8.40 -4.52 -8.23
CA LEU A 109 -7.48 -4.10 -9.29
C LEU A 109 -6.76 -5.30 -9.90
N PHE A 110 -6.24 -6.21 -9.08
CA PHE A 110 -5.53 -7.40 -9.55
C PHE A 110 -6.41 -8.29 -10.43
N ILE A 111 -7.65 -8.57 -10.01
CA ILE A 111 -8.61 -9.34 -10.82
C ILE A 111 -8.93 -8.64 -12.14
N ARG A 112 -9.12 -7.31 -12.10
CA ARG A 112 -9.33 -6.53 -13.33
C ARG A 112 -8.15 -6.61 -14.29
N PHE A 113 -6.93 -6.62 -13.77
CA PHE A 113 -5.72 -6.76 -14.58
C PHE A 113 -5.61 -8.17 -15.16
N LEU A 114 -5.86 -9.21 -14.36
CA LEU A 114 -5.87 -10.59 -14.85
C LEU A 114 -6.82 -10.80 -16.03
N THR A 115 -7.98 -10.15 -16.02
CA THR A 115 -8.98 -10.28 -17.09
C THR A 115 -8.66 -9.47 -18.34
N LYS A 116 -7.77 -8.48 -18.27
CA LYS A 116 -7.45 -7.57 -19.37
C LYS A 116 -6.04 -7.75 -19.92
N ASP A 117 -5.06 -7.87 -19.08
CA ASP A 117 -3.64 -8.01 -19.42
C ASP A 117 -2.90 -8.72 -18.27
N VAL A 118 -2.58 -9.99 -18.51
CA VAL A 118 -1.86 -10.83 -17.55
C VAL A 118 -0.50 -10.21 -17.18
N THR A 119 0.17 -9.54 -18.13
CA THR A 119 1.44 -8.85 -17.85
C THR A 119 1.25 -7.72 -16.83
N LEU A 120 0.15 -6.98 -16.95
CA LEU A 120 -0.19 -5.91 -15.99
C LEU A 120 -0.47 -6.49 -14.61
N ALA A 121 -1.17 -7.63 -14.52
CA ALA A 121 -1.40 -8.33 -13.27
C ALA A 121 -0.09 -8.81 -12.63
N LEU A 122 0.84 -9.34 -13.41
CA LEU A 122 2.17 -9.75 -12.93
C LEU A 122 2.98 -8.56 -12.41
N ILE A 123 2.96 -7.42 -13.11
CA ILE A 123 3.62 -6.19 -12.66
C ILE A 123 3.03 -5.69 -11.34
N PHE A 124 1.71 -5.81 -11.15
CA PHE A 124 1.01 -5.35 -9.95
C PHE A 124 1.09 -6.35 -8.77
N SER A 125 1.42 -7.61 -9.03
CA SER A 125 1.44 -8.68 -8.01
C SER A 125 2.31 -8.36 -6.77
N PRO A 126 3.50 -7.70 -6.87
CA PRO A 126 4.26 -7.33 -5.68
C PRO A 126 3.50 -6.37 -4.75
N THR A 127 2.70 -5.46 -5.31
CA THR A 127 1.85 -4.55 -4.52
C THR A 127 0.81 -5.34 -3.73
N LEU A 128 0.08 -6.25 -4.39
CA LEU A 128 -0.91 -7.08 -3.72
C LEU A 128 -0.31 -7.96 -2.63
N LEU A 129 0.84 -8.60 -2.89
CA LEU A 129 1.53 -9.44 -1.90
C LEU A 129 1.98 -8.62 -0.68
N PHE A 130 2.48 -7.42 -0.90
CA PHE A 130 2.85 -6.52 0.19
C PHE A 130 1.63 -6.09 1.01
N ASP A 131 0.50 -5.76 0.37
CA ASP A 131 -0.73 -5.37 1.06
C ASP A 131 -1.28 -6.52 1.91
N ILE A 132 -1.23 -7.77 1.41
CA ILE A 132 -1.58 -8.97 2.19
C ILE A 132 -0.66 -9.11 3.41
N TYR A 133 0.65 -8.98 3.21
CA TYR A 133 1.62 -9.05 4.30
C TYR A 133 1.36 -7.94 5.35
N ALA A 134 1.19 -6.70 4.91
CA ALA A 134 0.90 -5.57 5.79
C ALA A 134 -0.40 -5.75 6.58
N PHE A 135 -1.43 -6.33 5.94
CA PHE A 135 -2.69 -6.67 6.60
C PHE A 135 -2.50 -7.71 7.72
N VAL A 136 -1.78 -8.80 7.44
CA VAL A 136 -1.47 -9.84 8.45
C VAL A 136 -0.68 -9.25 9.61
N CYS A 137 0.34 -8.42 9.33
CA CYS A 137 1.11 -7.73 10.36
C CYS A 137 0.23 -6.79 11.21
N THR A 138 -0.67 -6.04 10.57
CA THR A 138 -1.57 -5.12 11.27
C THR A 138 -2.52 -5.87 12.21
N ILE A 139 -3.14 -6.96 11.76
CA ILE A 139 -3.98 -7.82 12.63
C ILE A 139 -3.17 -8.31 13.83
N ALA A 140 -1.98 -8.86 13.58
CA ALA A 140 -1.17 -9.42 14.62
C ALA A 140 -0.71 -8.38 15.66
N ILE A 141 -0.42 -7.15 15.23
CA ILE A 141 -0.10 -6.03 16.13
C ILE A 141 -1.35 -5.62 16.93
N VAL A 142 -2.52 -5.52 16.29
CA VAL A 142 -3.79 -5.21 16.98
C VAL A 142 -4.11 -6.24 18.06
N MET A 143 -3.89 -7.53 17.78
CA MET A 143 -4.15 -8.59 18.74
C MET A 143 -3.14 -8.66 19.90
N ALA A 144 -1.93 -8.13 19.70
CA ALA A 144 -0.85 -8.15 20.70
C ALA A 144 -0.84 -6.91 21.62
N ASN A 145 -1.59 -5.87 21.29
CA ASN A 145 -1.65 -4.59 22.02
C ASN A 145 -3.08 -4.17 22.35
#